data_eb4225cc3cc5c60b10385e85ae92f8b3
#
_entry.id   eb4225cc3cc5c60b10385e85ae92f8b3
#
_cell.length_a   1.000
_cell.length_b   1.000
_cell.length_c   1.000
_cell.angle_alpha   90.00
_cell.angle_beta   90.00
_cell.angle_gamma   90.00
#
_symmetry.space_group_name_H-M   'P 1'
#
loop_
_entity.id
_entity.type
_entity.pdbx_description
1 polymer ?
#
loop_
_entity_poly.entity_id
_entity_poly.type
_entity_poly.pdbx_seq_one_letter_code
_entity_poly.pdbx_strand_id
1 'polypeptide(L)'
;MTAQIKDSGLQFHPRKREILICDFKGNIVPEIVKKRPVVVLRDPLPYRSDLAIVVPLSSTPPKYGVPYCVLLSQNYLSQDDKPMYAKCDLACSVSLKRLDRIKVGVRKYVCPRMNEDDFANVVRGVGWAFGFVA
;
A
#
# COMPACT_ATOMS: atom_id res chain seq x y z
N MET A 1 -13.71 -21.67 13.34
CA MET A 1 -13.22 -21.43 12.97
C MET A 1 -12.55 -21.25 12.45
N THR A 2 -12.39 -21.08 12.38
CA THR A 2 -11.74 -20.81 11.91
C THR A 2 -10.99 -20.80 11.23
N ALA A 3 -10.96 -21.14 11.48
CA ALA A 3 -9.83 -21.43 10.88
C ALA A 3 -9.44 -20.95 9.62
N GLN A 4 -9.84 -20.69 8.89
CA GLN A 4 -9.43 -20.26 7.74
C GLN A 4 -8.93 -18.98 7.65
N ILE A 5 -8.94 -18.36 8.66
CA ILE A 5 -8.53 -17.10 8.67
C ILE A 5 -7.16 -16.88 8.32
N LYS A 6 -6.30 -17.76 8.49
CA LYS A 6 -5.00 -17.57 8.25
C LYS A 6 -4.68 -17.33 6.87
N ASP A 7 -5.54 -17.23 6.04
CA ASP A 7 -5.27 -17.11 4.67
C ASP A 7 -4.43 -15.92 4.28
N SER A 8 -4.47 -14.84 5.03
CA SER A 8 -3.70 -13.67 4.68
C SER A 8 -2.22 -13.84 4.92
N GLY A 9 -1.81 -14.72 5.78
CA GLY A 9 -0.43 -14.86 6.14
C GLY A 9 0.08 -13.82 7.10
N LEU A 10 -0.68 -12.79 7.45
CA LEU A 10 -0.24 -11.81 8.44
C LEU A 10 -0.57 -12.26 9.84
N GLN A 11 0.43 -12.17 10.73
CA GLN A 11 0.28 -12.52 12.13
C GLN A 11 0.31 -11.29 13.01
N PHE A 12 0.35 -10.09 12.45
CA PHE A 12 0.48 -8.86 13.18
C PHE A 12 -0.16 -7.71 12.41
N HIS A 13 -0.44 -6.60 13.10
CA HIS A 13 -0.92 -5.41 12.42
C HIS A 13 0.30 -4.69 11.84
N PRO A 14 0.29 -4.36 10.54
CA PRO A 14 1.42 -3.66 9.93
C PRO A 14 1.52 -2.22 10.47
N ARG A 15 2.74 -1.68 10.39
CA ARG A 15 3.01 -0.33 10.86
C ARG A 15 3.23 0.63 9.71
N LYS A 16 3.14 1.92 9.98
CA LYS A 16 3.29 2.93 8.94
C LYS A 16 4.61 2.76 8.19
N ARG A 17 4.58 3.05 6.91
CA ARG A 17 5.70 2.95 5.98
C ARG A 17 6.02 1.53 5.52
N GLU A 18 5.44 0.50 6.11
CA GLU A 18 5.65 -0.87 5.65
C GLU A 18 4.94 -1.11 4.34
N ILE A 19 5.57 -1.86 3.44
CA ILE A 19 5.03 -2.18 2.13
C ILE A 19 4.63 -3.64 2.11
N LEU A 20 3.40 -3.90 1.67
CA LEU A 20 2.80 -5.23 1.66
C LEU A 20 2.11 -5.44 0.32
N ILE A 21 1.64 -6.66 0.08
CA ILE A 21 0.76 -6.94 -1.05
C ILE A 21 -0.68 -6.93 -0.54
N CYS A 22 -1.55 -6.29 -1.29
CA CYS A 22 -2.98 -6.26 -0.99
C CYS A 22 -3.76 -6.87 -2.14
N ASP A 23 -4.69 -7.75 -1.80
CA ASP A 23 -5.59 -8.36 -2.78
C ASP A 23 -6.89 -7.55 -2.78
N PHE A 24 -7.12 -6.83 -3.86
CA PHE A 24 -8.30 -5.98 -4.01
C PHE A 24 -9.47 -6.70 -4.68
N LYS A 25 -9.45 -8.01 -4.71
CA LYS A 25 -10.52 -8.79 -5.30
C LYS A 25 -11.87 -8.39 -4.70
N GLY A 26 -12.85 -8.21 -5.55
CA GLY A 26 -14.17 -7.80 -5.11
C GLY A 26 -14.46 -6.32 -5.35
N ASN A 27 -13.44 -5.53 -5.61
CA ASN A 27 -13.65 -4.14 -5.98
C ASN A 27 -14.20 -4.04 -7.42
N ILE A 28 -14.69 -2.87 -7.76
CA ILE A 28 -15.32 -2.64 -9.06
C ILE A 28 -14.53 -1.57 -9.81
N VAL A 29 -14.17 -1.85 -11.06
CA VAL A 29 -13.47 -0.87 -11.91
C VAL A 29 -14.28 0.42 -11.97
N PRO A 30 -13.68 1.63 -11.82
CA PRO A 30 -12.24 1.90 -11.88
C PRO A 30 -11.47 1.80 -10.56
N GLU A 31 -12.06 1.22 -9.53
CA GLU A 31 -11.30 0.89 -8.35
C GLU A 31 -10.21 -0.11 -8.74
N ILE A 32 -9.17 -0.23 -7.93
CA ILE A 32 -8.16 -1.25 -8.14
C ILE A 32 -8.79 -2.61 -7.86
N VAL A 33 -8.65 -3.56 -8.78
CA VAL A 33 -9.28 -4.87 -8.65
C VAL A 33 -8.27 -6.02 -8.58
N LYS A 34 -6.99 -5.75 -8.78
CA LYS A 34 -5.94 -6.77 -8.79
C LYS A 34 -5.10 -6.69 -7.54
N LYS A 35 -4.25 -7.70 -7.34
CA LYS A 35 -3.24 -7.61 -6.28
C LYS A 35 -2.25 -6.52 -6.61
N ARG A 36 -1.94 -5.68 -5.64
CA ARG A 36 -1.00 -4.57 -5.82
C ARG A 36 -0.20 -4.38 -4.55
N PRO A 37 1.04 -3.92 -4.67
CA PRO A 37 1.75 -3.47 -3.48
C PRO A 37 1.08 -2.24 -2.92
N VAL A 38 1.13 -2.10 -1.61
CA VAL A 38 0.57 -0.94 -0.91
C VAL A 38 1.54 -0.52 0.17
N VAL A 39 1.53 0.77 0.53
CA VAL A 39 2.26 1.25 1.70
C VAL A 39 1.25 1.56 2.79
N VAL A 40 1.58 1.15 4.01
CA VAL A 40 0.72 1.39 5.18
C VAL A 40 0.89 2.85 5.59
N LEU A 41 -0.24 3.55 5.69
CA LEU A 41 -0.22 4.99 5.90
C LEU A 41 -0.05 5.39 7.35
N ARG A 42 -0.48 4.55 8.30
CA ARG A 42 -0.36 4.88 9.71
C ARG A 42 -0.32 3.63 10.57
N ASP A 43 0.15 3.77 11.79
CA ASP A 43 0.10 2.73 12.80
C ASP A 43 -1.36 2.42 13.12
N PRO A 44 -1.63 1.30 13.80
CA PRO A 44 -3.00 0.90 14.07
C PRO A 44 -3.81 1.99 14.75
N LEU A 45 -5.06 2.15 14.31
CA LEU A 45 -5.99 3.02 15.00
C LEU A 45 -6.44 2.35 16.30
N PRO A 46 -6.68 3.14 17.35
CA PRO A 46 -7.20 2.56 18.58
C PRO A 46 -8.51 1.81 18.32
N TYR A 47 -8.62 0.61 18.89
CA TYR A 47 -9.84 -0.20 18.77
C TYR A 47 -10.18 -0.64 17.33
N ARG A 48 -9.22 -0.59 16.43
CA ARG A 48 -9.41 -0.99 15.03
C ARG A 48 -8.26 -1.82 14.54
N SER A 49 -7.97 -2.92 15.22
CA SER A 49 -6.81 -3.74 14.89
C SER A 49 -7.00 -4.65 13.67
N ASP A 50 -8.21 -4.72 13.13
CA ASP A 50 -8.52 -5.59 12.00
C ASP A 50 -8.52 -4.85 10.65
N LEU A 51 -8.25 -3.56 10.65
CA LEU A 51 -8.18 -2.74 9.44
C LEU A 51 -6.85 -2.02 9.36
N ALA A 52 -6.39 -1.78 8.15
CA ALA A 52 -5.21 -0.95 7.91
C ALA A 52 -5.54 0.08 6.84
N ILE A 53 -4.97 1.27 6.95
CA ILE A 53 -5.13 2.32 5.95
C ILE A 53 -3.91 2.27 5.05
N VAL A 54 -4.13 2.11 3.74
CA VAL A 54 -3.06 1.86 2.79
C VAL A 54 -3.18 2.76 1.56
N VAL A 55 -2.06 2.94 0.87
CA VAL A 55 -1.99 3.65 -0.40
C VAL A 55 -1.41 2.69 -1.43
N PRO A 56 -2.13 2.43 -2.52
CA PRO A 56 -1.63 1.52 -3.57
C PRO A 56 -0.42 2.09 -4.30
N LEU A 57 0.48 1.20 -4.67
CA LEU A 57 1.68 1.52 -5.44
C LEU A 57 1.58 0.89 -6.83
N SER A 58 2.15 1.54 -7.83
CA SER A 58 2.04 1.08 -9.20
C SER A 58 3.29 1.43 -9.99
N SER A 59 3.64 0.63 -10.98
CA SER A 59 4.72 0.97 -11.91
C SER A 59 4.22 1.76 -13.11
N THR A 60 2.91 1.96 -13.22
CA THR A 60 2.33 2.68 -14.35
C THR A 60 2.37 4.18 -14.10
N PRO A 61 3.04 4.97 -14.95
CA PRO A 61 3.07 6.41 -14.75
C PRO A 61 1.70 7.03 -14.98
N PRO A 62 1.45 8.19 -14.38
CA PRO A 62 0.19 8.88 -14.61
C PRO A 62 0.15 9.44 -16.02
N LYS A 63 -1.04 9.56 -16.59
CA LYS A 63 -1.20 10.13 -17.90
C LYS A 63 -0.83 11.61 -17.90
N TYR A 64 -1.11 12.30 -16.80
CA TYR A 64 -0.76 13.70 -16.62
C TYR A 64 -0.06 13.85 -15.28
N GLY A 65 0.82 14.84 -15.16
CA GLY A 65 1.44 15.15 -13.88
C GLY A 65 0.40 15.69 -12.93
N VAL A 66 0.14 14.99 -11.83
CA VAL A 66 -0.85 15.38 -10.85
C VAL A 66 -0.27 15.23 -9.44
N PRO A 67 -0.68 16.07 -8.48
CA PRO A 67 -0.10 16.01 -7.14
C PRO A 67 -0.43 14.74 -6.36
N TYR A 68 -1.47 14.01 -6.74
CA TYR A 68 -1.86 12.81 -6.01
C TYR A 68 -1.28 11.53 -6.60
N CYS A 69 -0.40 11.61 -7.59
CA CYS A 69 0.34 10.47 -8.08
C CYS A 69 1.82 10.78 -7.89
N VAL A 70 2.42 10.20 -6.88
CA VAL A 70 3.74 10.58 -6.40
C VAL A 70 4.80 9.60 -6.87
N LEU A 71 5.82 10.10 -7.58
CA LEU A 71 6.95 9.28 -7.99
C LEU A 71 7.84 9.05 -6.75
N LEU A 72 8.11 7.79 -6.45
CA LEU A 72 8.99 7.43 -5.34
C LEU A 72 10.44 7.45 -5.79
N SER A 73 11.35 7.58 -4.84
CA SER A 73 12.78 7.67 -5.13
C SER A 73 13.39 6.36 -5.60
N GLN A 74 12.69 5.25 -5.40
CA GLN A 74 13.19 3.94 -5.76
C GLN A 74 12.04 2.95 -5.90
N ASN A 75 12.34 1.80 -6.50
CA ASN A 75 11.41 0.69 -6.52
C ASN A 75 11.71 -0.20 -5.32
N TYR A 76 10.82 -0.24 -4.35
CA TYR A 76 11.03 -0.97 -3.10
C TYR A 76 10.91 -2.49 -3.25
N LEU A 77 10.40 -2.96 -4.38
CA LEU A 77 10.13 -4.39 -4.55
C LEU A 77 11.08 -5.08 -5.50
N SER A 78 11.87 -4.32 -6.24
CA SER A 78 12.70 -4.88 -7.29
C SER A 78 13.97 -4.05 -7.41
N GLN A 79 15.03 -4.68 -7.91
CA GLN A 79 16.27 -3.97 -8.13
C GLN A 79 16.36 -3.45 -9.56
N ASP A 80 15.31 -3.62 -10.37
CA ASP A 80 15.32 -3.07 -11.70
C ASP A 80 14.98 -1.57 -11.62
N ASP A 81 15.11 -0.89 -12.78
CA ASP A 81 14.94 0.55 -12.82
C ASP A 81 13.50 1.00 -13.07
N LYS A 82 12.55 0.09 -12.94
CA LYS A 82 11.17 0.50 -13.14
C LYS A 82 10.75 1.52 -12.09
N PRO A 83 10.14 2.62 -12.51
CA PRO A 83 9.66 3.59 -11.55
C PRO A 83 8.52 3.03 -10.73
N MET A 84 8.33 3.58 -9.55
CA MET A 84 7.21 3.21 -8.67
C MET A 84 6.49 4.48 -8.26
N TYR A 85 5.18 4.47 -8.37
CA TYR A 85 4.33 5.62 -8.07
C TYR A 85 3.34 5.27 -6.97
N ALA A 86 3.06 6.21 -6.09
CA ALA A 86 2.02 6.06 -5.09
C ALA A 86 0.74 6.71 -5.61
N LYS A 87 -0.34 5.94 -5.65
CA LYS A 87 -1.64 6.43 -6.12
C LYS A 87 -2.43 6.94 -4.93
N CYS A 88 -2.14 8.16 -4.54
CA CYS A 88 -2.64 8.72 -3.27
C CYS A 88 -4.15 8.96 -3.25
N ASP A 89 -4.77 9.14 -4.42
CA ASP A 89 -6.22 9.29 -4.51
C ASP A 89 -6.96 7.98 -4.24
N LEU A 90 -6.24 6.85 -4.23
CA LEU A 90 -6.83 5.55 -3.99
C LEU A 90 -6.57 5.04 -2.58
N ALA A 91 -6.12 5.91 -1.68
CA ALA A 91 -5.92 5.55 -0.28
C ALA A 91 -7.23 5.02 0.29
N CYS A 92 -7.15 3.93 1.04
CA CYS A 92 -8.36 3.30 1.56
C CYS A 92 -8.04 2.42 2.76
N SER A 93 -9.09 2.07 3.50
CA SER A 93 -9.00 1.10 4.58
C SER A 93 -9.29 -0.29 4.04
N VAL A 94 -8.48 -1.26 4.41
CA VAL A 94 -8.67 -2.64 3.98
C VAL A 94 -8.59 -3.58 5.18
N SER A 95 -9.26 -4.72 5.06
CA SER A 95 -9.15 -5.77 6.06
C SER A 95 -7.73 -6.34 6.04
N LEU A 96 -7.21 -6.69 7.19
CA LEU A 96 -5.90 -7.36 7.27
C LEU A 96 -5.91 -8.67 6.50
N LYS A 97 -7.07 -9.28 6.28
CA LYS A 97 -7.17 -10.51 5.51
C LYS A 97 -6.82 -10.32 4.03
N ARG A 98 -6.80 -9.07 3.55
CA ARG A 98 -6.40 -8.78 2.18
C ARG A 98 -4.90 -8.58 2.04
N LEU A 99 -4.17 -8.55 3.14
CA LEU A 99 -2.75 -8.17 3.15
C LEU A 99 -1.85 -9.39 3.37
N ASP A 100 -0.70 -9.36 2.75
CA ASP A 100 0.36 -10.33 3.00
C ASP A 100 1.70 -9.66 2.79
N ARG A 101 2.75 -10.31 3.29
CA ARG A 101 4.12 -9.85 3.09
C ARG A 101 4.51 -10.04 1.62
N ILE A 102 5.54 -9.33 1.19
CA ILE A 102 6.04 -9.45 -0.17
C ILE A 102 6.83 -10.75 -0.30
N LYS A 103 6.45 -11.58 -1.26
CA LYS A 103 7.15 -12.83 -1.49
C LYS A 103 8.32 -12.59 -2.43
N VAL A 104 9.52 -12.92 -1.99
CA VAL A 104 10.75 -12.73 -2.76
C VAL A 104 11.41 -14.02 -3.16
N GLY A 105 10.84 -15.17 -2.79
CA GLY A 105 11.38 -16.48 -3.14
C GLY A 105 10.56 -17.56 -2.49
N VAL A 106 10.97 -18.81 -2.66
CA VAL A 106 10.24 -19.92 -2.06
C VAL A 106 10.32 -19.78 -0.55
N ARG A 107 9.18 -19.62 0.10
CA ARG A 107 9.09 -19.45 1.55
C ARG A 107 9.87 -18.25 2.08
N LYS A 108 10.15 -17.27 1.23
CA LYS A 108 10.85 -16.07 1.66
C LYS A 108 9.94 -14.86 1.48
N TYR A 109 9.71 -14.15 2.58
CA TYR A 109 8.83 -13.00 2.61
C TYR A 109 9.53 -11.84 3.29
N VAL A 110 9.25 -10.63 2.82
CA VAL A 110 9.80 -9.41 3.40
C VAL A 110 8.72 -8.35 3.51
N CYS A 111 8.93 -7.39 4.40
CA CYS A 111 8.13 -6.19 4.50
C CYS A 111 9.06 -5.01 4.35
N PRO A 112 9.35 -4.57 3.13
CA PRO A 112 10.20 -3.40 2.94
C PRO A 112 9.57 -2.18 3.62
N ARG A 113 10.40 -1.23 3.98
CA ARG A 113 9.92 -0.03 4.63
C ARG A 113 10.26 1.18 3.78
N MET A 114 9.26 1.96 3.43
CA MET A 114 9.46 3.17 2.64
C MET A 114 10.30 4.17 3.43
N ASN A 115 11.23 4.86 2.78
CA ASN A 115 12.02 5.85 3.48
C ASN A 115 11.17 7.06 3.87
N GLU A 116 11.70 7.88 4.77
CA GLU A 116 10.90 8.97 5.34
C GLU A 116 10.57 10.06 4.33
N ASP A 117 11.48 10.35 3.40
CA ASP A 117 11.23 11.39 2.41
C ASP A 117 10.12 10.98 1.45
N ASP A 118 10.16 9.76 0.95
CA ASP A 118 9.10 9.26 0.08
C ASP A 118 7.78 9.23 0.84
N PHE A 119 7.82 8.79 2.09
CA PHE A 119 6.60 8.70 2.88
C PHE A 119 5.98 10.08 3.12
N ALA A 120 6.81 11.09 3.38
CA ALA A 120 6.32 12.45 3.55
C ALA A 120 5.63 12.94 2.27
N ASN A 121 6.18 12.60 1.11
CA ASN A 121 5.57 12.97 -0.15
C ASN A 121 4.25 12.25 -0.38
N VAL A 122 4.16 10.97 0.02
CA VAL A 122 2.91 10.22 -0.07
C VAL A 122 1.84 10.84 0.83
N VAL A 123 2.20 11.17 2.06
CA VAL A 123 1.25 11.80 3.00
C VAL A 123 0.73 13.12 2.42
N ARG A 124 1.62 13.91 1.82
CA ARG A 124 1.21 15.17 1.20
C ARG A 124 0.27 14.91 0.02
N GLY A 125 0.56 13.91 -0.81
CA GLY A 125 -0.29 13.54 -1.94
C GLY A 125 -1.68 13.11 -1.50
N VAL A 126 -1.76 12.34 -0.41
CA VAL A 126 -3.05 11.93 0.15
C VAL A 126 -3.81 13.16 0.67
N GLY A 127 -3.12 14.06 1.38
CA GLY A 127 -3.74 15.28 1.87
C GLY A 127 -4.31 16.12 0.72
N TRP A 128 -3.57 16.21 -0.37
CA TRP A 128 -4.04 16.96 -1.54
C TRP A 128 -5.26 16.27 -2.16
N ALA A 129 -5.20 14.94 -2.34
CA ALA A 129 -6.28 14.19 -2.98
C ALA A 129 -7.57 14.25 -2.18
N PHE A 130 -7.45 14.30 -0.85
CA PHE A 130 -8.63 14.31 0.03
C PHE A 130 -9.06 15.73 0.42
N GLY A 131 -8.39 16.75 -0.13
CA GLY A 131 -8.80 18.12 0.11
C GLY A 131 -8.31 18.74 1.40
N PHE A 132 -7.34 18.12 2.08
CA PHE A 132 -6.83 18.66 3.32
C PHE A 132 -5.63 19.61 3.11
N VAL A 133 -5.05 19.59 1.92
CA VAL A 133 -3.89 20.41 1.57
C VAL A 133 -4.13 21.00 0.19
N ALA A 134 -3.72 22.24 -0.02
CA ALA A 134 -3.92 22.91 -1.32
C ALA A 134 -2.81 22.50 -2.31
#